data_b9dbb81e37724be68e87555ac916e6c4
#
_entry.id   b9dbb81e37724be68e87555ac916e6c4
#
_cell.length_a   1.000
_cell.length_b   1.000
_cell.length_c   1.000
_cell.angle_alpha   90.00
_cell.angle_beta   90.00
_cell.angle_gamma   90.00
#
_symmetry.space_group_name_H-M   'P 1'
#
loop_
_entity.id
_entity.type
_entity.pdbx_description
1 polymer ?
#
loop_
_entity_poly.entity_id
_entity_poly.type
_entity_poly.pdbx_seq_one_letter_code
_entity_poly.pdbx_strand_id
1 'polypeptide(L)'
;MRVVLAFLCLVPAGFAAELAVLANGFSLRVDRHERQGNEVVLYSTTGITRLPAADVVEFEPIITPPSPVAPPIIASVPKPSPVPATPQQLVERAAEKHGLPADFVKLVARAESAFNPKALSPKGAIGLMQLMPQTAAALNVDPHDAEQNAEAGARLLKDLLLQYQNQPDQLRRALAAYNAGAGAVAKYNGVPPYRETQLYVDKIVGQYKRTLSQ
;
A
#
# COMPACT_ATOMS: atom_id res chain seq x y z
N MET A 1 29.57 -56.87 -39.53
CA MET A 1 28.72 -56.96 -38.35
C MET A 1 28.67 -55.55 -37.71
N ARG A 2 27.61 -54.80 -37.99
CA ARG A 2 27.42 -53.43 -37.44
C ARG A 2 26.52 -53.55 -36.21
N VAL A 3 27.04 -53.21 -35.03
CA VAL A 3 26.28 -53.12 -33.83
C VAL A 3 25.61 -51.73 -33.79
N VAL A 4 24.29 -51.72 -33.83
CA VAL A 4 23.49 -50.48 -33.67
C VAL A 4 23.28 -50.32 -32.18
N LEU A 5 23.88 -49.28 -31.60
CA LEU A 5 23.65 -48.87 -30.20
C LEU A 5 22.35 -48.06 -30.16
N ALA A 6 21.29 -48.63 -29.60
CA ALA A 6 20.05 -47.93 -29.36
C ALA A 6 20.24 -46.93 -28.20
N PHE A 7 20.18 -45.64 -28.46
CA PHE A 7 20.10 -44.61 -27.46
C PHE A 7 18.68 -44.59 -26.87
N LEU A 8 18.58 -45.10 -25.63
CA LEU A 8 17.34 -45.00 -24.85
C LEU A 8 17.24 -43.56 -24.34
N CYS A 9 16.38 -42.72 -24.96
CA CYS A 9 16.02 -41.42 -24.43
C CYS A 9 15.22 -41.63 -23.14
N LEU A 10 15.88 -41.44 -22.00
CA LEU A 10 15.17 -41.27 -20.73
C LEU A 10 14.48 -39.89 -20.75
N VAL A 11 13.17 -39.90 -20.79
CA VAL A 11 12.34 -38.72 -20.53
C VAL A 11 12.54 -38.34 -19.06
N PRO A 12 12.97 -37.11 -18.73
CA PRO A 12 13.11 -36.71 -17.33
C PRO A 12 11.73 -36.64 -16.67
N ALA A 13 11.53 -37.41 -15.61
CA ALA A 13 10.40 -37.25 -14.70
C ALA A 13 10.39 -35.83 -14.16
N GLY A 14 9.20 -35.21 -14.06
CA GLY A 14 9.02 -33.83 -13.60
C GLY A 14 9.74 -33.61 -12.26
N PHE A 15 10.52 -32.55 -12.21
CA PHE A 15 11.27 -32.17 -11.03
C PHE A 15 10.32 -31.74 -9.91
N ALA A 16 10.17 -32.55 -8.88
CA ALA A 16 9.59 -32.13 -7.61
C ALA A 16 10.63 -31.26 -6.89
N ALA A 17 10.21 -30.13 -6.33
CA ALA A 17 11.10 -29.30 -5.52
C ALA A 17 11.63 -30.11 -4.33
N GLU A 18 12.89 -29.87 -3.95
CA GLU A 18 13.60 -30.59 -2.89
C GLU A 18 14.09 -29.62 -1.82
N LEU A 19 14.36 -30.11 -0.62
CA LEU A 19 15.06 -29.41 0.45
C LEU A 19 16.51 -29.93 0.49
N ALA A 20 17.47 -29.05 0.19
CA ALA A 20 18.89 -29.32 0.45
C ALA A 20 19.17 -29.04 1.93
N VAL A 21 19.41 -30.05 2.71
CA VAL A 21 19.75 -29.97 4.14
C VAL A 21 21.26 -29.72 4.26
N LEU A 22 21.66 -28.65 4.92
CA LEU A 22 23.05 -28.25 5.08
C LEU A 22 23.63 -28.73 6.42
N ALA A 23 24.93 -28.94 6.46
CA ALA A 23 25.66 -29.37 7.65
C ALA A 23 25.54 -28.44 8.86
N ASN A 24 25.16 -27.19 8.64
CA ASN A 24 24.92 -26.18 9.67
C ASN A 24 23.48 -26.17 10.22
N GLY A 25 22.64 -27.15 9.77
CA GLY A 25 21.24 -27.28 10.21
C GLY A 25 20.23 -26.42 9.45
N PHE A 26 20.63 -25.62 8.48
CA PHE A 26 19.71 -24.91 7.61
C PHE A 26 19.26 -25.76 6.43
N SER A 27 18.06 -25.52 5.92
CA SER A 27 17.55 -26.18 4.71
C SER A 27 17.23 -25.11 3.64
N LEU A 28 17.62 -25.40 2.40
CA LEU A 28 17.35 -24.54 1.23
C LEU A 28 16.39 -25.24 0.29
N ARG A 29 15.29 -24.59 -0.07
CA ARG A 29 14.39 -25.09 -1.11
C ARG A 29 15.04 -24.90 -2.47
N VAL A 30 15.12 -25.99 -3.23
CA VAL A 30 15.73 -26.04 -4.56
C VAL A 30 14.78 -26.72 -5.56
N ASP A 31 14.77 -26.22 -6.79
CA ASP A 31 13.98 -26.80 -7.87
C ASP A 31 14.75 -27.95 -8.56
N ARG A 32 16.08 -27.87 -8.47
CA ARG A 32 17.00 -28.86 -9.06
C ARG A 32 18.38 -28.72 -8.42
N HIS A 33 19.12 -29.79 -8.33
CA HIS A 33 20.53 -29.78 -7.95
C HIS A 33 21.39 -30.57 -8.96
N GLU A 34 22.68 -30.23 -9.06
CA GLU A 34 23.67 -30.95 -9.84
C GLU A 34 24.98 -31.07 -9.04
N ARG A 35 25.58 -32.24 -9.04
CA ARG A 35 26.90 -32.46 -8.42
C ARG A 35 27.99 -32.31 -9.47
N GLN A 36 28.89 -31.36 -9.27
CA GLN A 36 30.03 -31.07 -10.14
C GLN A 36 31.34 -31.30 -9.38
N GLY A 37 31.84 -32.51 -9.39
CA GLY A 37 33.04 -32.89 -8.65
C GLY A 37 32.85 -32.75 -7.13
N ASN A 38 33.56 -31.78 -6.51
CA ASN A 38 33.51 -31.54 -5.08
C ASN A 38 32.52 -30.38 -4.70
N GLU A 39 31.73 -29.92 -5.65
CA GLU A 39 30.70 -28.87 -5.43
C GLU A 39 29.30 -29.38 -5.80
N VAL A 40 28.32 -28.83 -5.16
CA VAL A 40 26.91 -28.99 -5.50
C VAL A 40 26.36 -27.63 -5.98
N VAL A 41 25.75 -27.63 -7.15
CA VAL A 41 25.07 -26.47 -7.74
C VAL A 41 23.58 -26.61 -7.49
N LEU A 42 23.02 -25.68 -6.74
CA LEU A 42 21.61 -25.61 -6.35
C LEU A 42 20.90 -24.57 -7.22
N TYR A 43 19.82 -24.94 -7.88
CA TYR A 43 18.99 -24.08 -8.71
C TYR A 43 17.67 -23.79 -7.98
N SER A 44 17.33 -22.52 -7.83
CA SER A 44 16.08 -22.08 -7.22
C SER A 44 15.44 -20.96 -8.05
N THR A 45 14.19 -20.64 -7.78
CA THR A 45 13.49 -19.49 -8.39
C THR A 45 14.19 -18.16 -8.15
N THR A 46 15.03 -18.06 -7.11
CA THR A 46 15.77 -16.83 -6.74
C THR A 46 17.19 -16.77 -7.31
N GLY A 47 17.68 -17.86 -7.94
CA GLY A 47 19.00 -17.91 -8.54
C GLY A 47 19.75 -19.22 -8.38
N ILE A 48 21.07 -19.19 -8.64
CA ILE A 48 21.96 -20.34 -8.57
C ILE A 48 22.91 -20.16 -7.41
N THR A 49 23.01 -21.18 -6.53
CA THR A 49 23.95 -21.20 -5.40
C THR A 49 24.91 -22.38 -5.57
N ARG A 50 26.20 -22.17 -5.34
CA ARG A 50 27.22 -23.22 -5.35
C ARG A 50 27.75 -23.41 -3.95
N LEU A 51 27.80 -24.65 -3.49
CA LEU A 51 28.30 -25.02 -2.16
C LEU A 51 29.27 -26.22 -2.29
N PRO A 52 30.28 -26.32 -1.40
CA PRO A 52 31.06 -27.54 -1.25
C PRO A 52 30.14 -28.72 -0.99
N ALA A 53 30.40 -29.87 -1.61
CA ALA A 53 29.58 -31.09 -1.42
C ALA A 53 29.56 -31.53 0.04
N ALA A 54 30.58 -31.19 0.82
CA ALA A 54 30.65 -31.52 2.26
C ALA A 54 29.67 -30.72 3.11
N ASP A 55 29.19 -29.57 2.59
CA ASP A 55 28.22 -28.68 3.31
C ASP A 55 26.77 -29.11 3.08
N VAL A 56 26.49 -30.06 2.17
CA VAL A 56 25.16 -30.59 1.91
C VAL A 56 25.08 -32.00 2.45
N VAL A 57 24.23 -32.19 3.44
CA VAL A 57 24.08 -33.50 4.13
C VAL A 57 23.12 -34.40 3.36
N GLU A 58 21.97 -33.86 2.91
CA GLU A 58 20.90 -34.66 2.33
C GLU A 58 20.01 -33.82 1.44
N PHE A 59 19.31 -34.46 0.49
CA PHE A 59 18.22 -33.87 -0.29
C PHE A 59 16.93 -34.59 0.06
N GLU A 60 16.01 -33.86 0.68
CA GLU A 60 14.69 -34.38 1.02
C GLU A 60 13.66 -33.97 -0.04
N PRO A 61 12.95 -34.92 -0.67
CA PRO A 61 11.90 -34.58 -1.60
C PRO A 61 10.76 -33.88 -0.86
N ILE A 62 10.34 -32.71 -1.35
CA ILE A 62 9.12 -32.09 -0.83
C ILE A 62 7.95 -32.92 -1.35
N ILE A 63 7.45 -33.82 -0.51
CA ILE A 63 6.23 -34.58 -0.79
C ILE A 63 5.07 -33.57 -0.67
N THR A 64 4.73 -32.98 -1.78
CA THR A 64 3.43 -32.28 -1.87
C THR A 64 2.37 -33.38 -1.86
N PRO A 65 1.47 -33.45 -0.88
CA PRO A 65 0.39 -34.44 -0.93
C PRO A 65 -0.35 -34.23 -2.26
N PRO A 66 -0.81 -35.31 -2.94
CA PRO A 66 -1.53 -35.15 -4.19
C PRO A 66 -2.67 -34.14 -3.96
N SER A 67 -2.64 -33.07 -4.72
CA SER A 67 -3.74 -32.10 -4.71
C SER A 67 -5.03 -32.89 -4.85
N PRO A 68 -6.02 -32.70 -3.96
CA PRO A 68 -7.31 -33.34 -4.14
C PRO A 68 -7.74 -33.06 -5.56
N VAL A 69 -8.11 -34.13 -6.28
CA VAL A 69 -8.59 -34.08 -7.67
C VAL A 69 -9.58 -32.93 -7.75
N ALA A 70 -9.20 -31.88 -8.46
CA ALA A 70 -10.03 -30.70 -8.61
C ALA A 70 -11.40 -31.13 -9.11
N PRO A 71 -12.50 -30.77 -8.46
CA PRO A 71 -13.81 -30.94 -9.04
C PRO A 71 -13.82 -30.28 -10.43
N PRO A 72 -14.64 -30.76 -11.37
CA PRO A 72 -14.59 -30.28 -12.75
C PRO A 72 -14.54 -28.76 -12.76
N ILE A 73 -13.61 -28.21 -13.54
CA ILE A 73 -13.37 -26.78 -13.66
C ILE A 73 -14.70 -26.12 -14.03
N ILE A 74 -15.45 -25.73 -13.02
CA ILE A 74 -16.40 -24.63 -13.18
C ILE A 74 -15.49 -23.49 -13.53
N ALA A 75 -15.57 -23.02 -14.78
CA ALA A 75 -14.75 -21.93 -15.29
C ALA A 75 -14.57 -20.91 -14.17
N SER A 76 -13.33 -20.74 -13.72
CA SER A 76 -13.01 -19.80 -12.65
C SER A 76 -13.62 -18.49 -13.10
N VAL A 77 -14.68 -18.09 -12.40
CA VAL A 77 -15.21 -16.74 -12.54
C VAL A 77 -13.98 -15.85 -12.38
N PRO A 78 -13.60 -15.06 -13.40
CA PRO A 78 -12.43 -14.21 -13.28
C PRO A 78 -12.58 -13.46 -11.97
N LYS A 79 -11.57 -13.57 -11.08
CA LYS A 79 -11.55 -12.74 -9.87
C LYS A 79 -11.81 -11.32 -10.37
N PRO A 80 -12.91 -10.66 -9.98
CA PRO A 80 -13.24 -9.39 -10.57
C PRO A 80 -12.00 -8.52 -10.46
N SER A 81 -11.53 -8.01 -11.59
CA SER A 81 -10.43 -7.04 -11.61
C SER A 81 -10.77 -6.00 -10.57
N PRO A 82 -9.85 -5.61 -9.68
CA PRO A 82 -10.19 -4.67 -8.63
C PRO A 82 -10.83 -3.45 -9.28
N VAL A 83 -12.12 -3.28 -9.04
CA VAL A 83 -12.83 -2.09 -9.52
C VAL A 83 -12.06 -0.89 -8.98
N PRO A 84 -11.64 0.06 -9.81
CA PRO A 84 -10.89 1.22 -9.33
C PRO A 84 -11.65 1.85 -8.16
N ALA A 85 -10.95 2.10 -7.06
CA ALA A 85 -11.57 2.66 -5.88
C ALA A 85 -12.21 4.01 -6.22
N THR A 86 -13.42 4.24 -5.75
CA THR A 86 -14.06 5.55 -5.91
C THR A 86 -13.31 6.62 -5.11
N PRO A 87 -13.41 7.91 -5.48
CA PRO A 87 -12.81 9.00 -4.72
C PRO A 87 -13.15 8.98 -3.24
N GLN A 88 -14.39 8.65 -2.89
CA GLN A 88 -14.84 8.50 -1.50
C GLN A 88 -14.13 7.35 -0.79
N GLN A 89 -13.96 6.21 -1.45
CA GLN A 89 -13.23 5.07 -0.90
C GLN A 89 -11.74 5.35 -0.69
N LEU A 90 -11.12 6.15 -1.58
CA LEU A 90 -9.73 6.58 -1.40
C LEU A 90 -9.58 7.44 -0.15
N VAL A 91 -10.48 8.40 0.05
CA VAL A 91 -10.51 9.26 1.25
C VAL A 91 -10.77 8.44 2.53
N GLU A 92 -11.66 7.46 2.48
CA GLU A 92 -11.98 6.58 3.60
C GLU A 92 -10.77 5.72 4.01
N ARG A 93 -10.10 5.07 3.05
CA ARG A 93 -8.86 4.32 3.29
C ARG A 93 -7.74 5.21 3.86
N ALA A 94 -7.60 6.42 3.32
CA ALA A 94 -6.62 7.39 3.82
C ALA A 94 -6.92 7.79 5.28
N ALA A 95 -8.18 8.00 5.63
CA ALA A 95 -8.59 8.30 7.00
C ALA A 95 -8.24 7.15 7.94
N GLU A 96 -8.61 5.92 7.59
CA GLU A 96 -8.31 4.70 8.36
C GLU A 96 -6.81 4.51 8.56
N LYS A 97 -6.01 4.65 7.49
CA LYS A 97 -4.55 4.54 7.54
C LYS A 97 -3.90 5.49 8.54
N HIS A 98 -4.45 6.71 8.65
CA HIS A 98 -3.93 7.73 9.58
C HIS A 98 -4.68 7.79 10.92
N GLY A 99 -5.59 6.84 11.19
CA GLY A 99 -6.34 6.76 12.44
C GLY A 99 -7.28 7.94 12.67
N LEU A 100 -7.86 8.48 11.59
CA LEU A 100 -8.86 9.54 11.65
C LEU A 100 -10.27 8.96 11.41
N PRO A 101 -11.33 9.54 12.02
CA PRO A 101 -12.68 9.16 11.69
C PRO A 101 -12.99 9.41 10.20
N ALA A 102 -13.41 8.35 9.48
CA ALA A 102 -13.65 8.44 8.03
C ALA A 102 -14.66 9.53 7.67
N ASP A 103 -15.73 9.66 8.46
CA ASP A 103 -16.76 10.70 8.22
C ASP A 103 -16.20 12.11 8.35
N PHE A 104 -15.27 12.33 9.27
CA PHE A 104 -14.61 13.62 9.41
C PHE A 104 -13.78 13.96 8.17
N VAL A 105 -12.91 13.05 7.70
CA VAL A 105 -12.07 13.29 6.53
C VAL A 105 -12.91 13.43 5.25
N LYS A 106 -14.01 12.65 5.13
CA LYS A 106 -14.96 12.80 4.03
C LYS A 106 -15.63 14.19 3.99
N LEU A 107 -15.92 14.77 5.15
CA LEU A 107 -16.46 16.15 5.22
C LEU A 107 -15.44 17.17 4.73
N VAL A 108 -14.16 16.99 5.09
CA VAL A 108 -13.06 17.83 4.58
C VAL A 108 -12.94 17.71 3.07
N ALA A 109 -12.80 16.49 2.52
CA ALA A 109 -12.68 16.25 1.08
C ALA A 109 -13.88 16.79 0.27
N ARG A 110 -15.09 16.66 0.85
CA ARG A 110 -16.29 17.26 0.25
C ARG A 110 -16.23 18.78 0.22
N ALA A 111 -15.69 19.41 1.26
CA ALA A 111 -15.56 20.86 1.31
C ALA A 111 -14.47 21.35 0.35
N GLU A 112 -13.37 20.60 0.18
CA GLU A 112 -12.23 20.93 -0.67
C GLU A 112 -12.56 20.80 -2.17
N SER A 113 -13.10 19.67 -2.59
CA SER A 113 -13.23 19.35 -4.02
C SER A 113 -14.57 18.74 -4.43
N ALA A 114 -15.51 18.54 -3.49
CA ALA A 114 -16.69 17.71 -3.69
C ALA A 114 -16.34 16.29 -4.22
N PHE A 115 -15.21 15.73 -3.78
CA PHE A 115 -14.63 14.45 -4.22
C PHE A 115 -14.18 14.42 -5.69
N ASN A 116 -13.88 15.58 -6.28
CA ASN A 116 -13.34 15.63 -7.63
C ASN A 116 -11.80 15.46 -7.60
N PRO A 117 -11.26 14.31 -8.10
CA PRO A 117 -9.82 14.06 -8.08
C PRO A 117 -9.04 14.96 -9.04
N LYS A 118 -9.71 15.65 -9.97
CA LYS A 118 -9.11 16.56 -10.94
C LYS A 118 -9.37 18.02 -10.60
N ALA A 119 -9.84 18.32 -9.39
CA ALA A 119 -10.10 19.68 -8.97
C ALA A 119 -8.81 20.51 -8.97
N LEU A 120 -8.89 21.71 -9.49
CA LEU A 120 -7.82 22.70 -9.48
C LEU A 120 -8.42 24.03 -9.03
N SER A 121 -7.92 24.57 -7.92
CA SER A 121 -8.38 25.87 -7.43
C SER A 121 -7.71 27.03 -8.16
N PRO A 122 -8.30 28.23 -8.13
CA PRO A 122 -7.64 29.44 -8.66
C PRO A 122 -6.30 29.77 -8.00
N LYS A 123 -6.07 29.28 -6.77
CA LYS A 123 -4.82 29.44 -6.02
C LYS A 123 -3.81 28.31 -6.32
N GLY A 124 -4.16 27.35 -7.18
CA GLY A 124 -3.29 26.24 -7.58
C GLY A 124 -3.34 25.02 -6.64
N ALA A 125 -4.31 24.92 -5.76
CA ALA A 125 -4.52 23.69 -4.96
C ALA A 125 -5.11 22.58 -5.85
N ILE A 126 -4.67 21.33 -5.64
CA ILE A 126 -4.87 20.20 -6.55
C ILE A 126 -5.57 19.04 -5.85
N GLY A 127 -6.52 18.40 -6.54
CA GLY A 127 -7.04 17.09 -6.26
C GLY A 127 -8.09 17.01 -5.14
N LEU A 128 -8.33 15.80 -4.65
CA LEU A 128 -9.39 15.45 -3.69
C LEU A 128 -9.36 16.28 -2.41
N MET A 129 -8.15 16.49 -1.89
CA MET A 129 -7.89 17.16 -0.63
C MET A 129 -7.26 18.54 -0.81
N GLN A 130 -7.25 19.05 -2.06
CA GLN A 130 -6.78 20.40 -2.43
C GLN A 130 -5.40 20.75 -1.85
N LEU A 131 -4.42 19.90 -2.15
CA LEU A 131 -3.03 20.13 -1.73
C LEU A 131 -2.38 21.22 -2.57
N MET A 132 -1.76 22.19 -1.91
CA MET A 132 -0.88 23.13 -2.59
C MET A 132 0.38 22.42 -3.11
N PRO A 133 0.92 22.80 -4.30
CA PRO A 133 2.11 22.16 -4.87
C PRO A 133 3.31 22.11 -3.90
N GLN A 134 3.53 23.17 -3.12
CA GLN A 134 4.58 23.19 -2.12
C GLN A 134 4.36 22.18 -0.99
N THR A 135 3.11 21.99 -0.58
CA THR A 135 2.73 20.99 0.43
C THR A 135 2.94 19.57 -0.11
N ALA A 136 2.51 19.31 -1.35
CA ALA A 136 2.71 18.03 -2.01
C ALA A 136 4.21 17.70 -2.15
N ALA A 137 5.03 18.66 -2.55
CA ALA A 137 6.48 18.51 -2.65
C ALA A 137 7.11 18.21 -1.27
N ALA A 138 6.70 18.93 -0.22
CA ALA A 138 7.18 18.69 1.14
C ALA A 138 6.80 17.31 1.68
N LEU A 139 5.68 16.75 1.25
CA LEU A 139 5.21 15.42 1.61
C LEU A 139 5.73 14.32 0.67
N ASN A 140 6.45 14.72 -0.40
CA ASN A 140 7.00 13.83 -1.43
C ASN A 140 5.92 12.98 -2.14
N VAL A 141 4.83 13.63 -2.57
CA VAL A 141 3.70 12.98 -3.24
C VAL A 141 3.36 13.69 -4.57
N ASP A 142 2.78 12.94 -5.51
CA ASP A 142 2.15 13.51 -6.70
C ASP A 142 0.72 13.95 -6.35
N PRO A 143 0.41 15.27 -6.35
CA PRO A 143 -0.92 15.76 -6.03
C PRO A 143 -1.97 15.43 -7.11
N HIS A 144 -1.56 15.01 -8.31
CA HIS A 144 -2.46 14.59 -9.39
C HIS A 144 -2.88 13.12 -9.27
N ASP A 145 -2.14 12.31 -8.51
CA ASP A 145 -2.54 10.96 -8.14
C ASP A 145 -3.58 11.02 -7.02
N ALA A 146 -4.77 10.50 -7.28
CA ALA A 146 -5.91 10.62 -6.36
C ALA A 146 -5.68 9.91 -5.02
N GLU A 147 -4.99 8.77 -5.02
CA GLU A 147 -4.69 8.00 -3.82
C GLU A 147 -3.63 8.70 -2.97
N GLN A 148 -2.53 9.13 -3.58
CA GLN A 148 -1.49 9.89 -2.89
C GLN A 148 -2.02 11.23 -2.36
N ASN A 149 -2.88 11.90 -3.12
CA ASN A 149 -3.51 13.14 -2.71
C ASN A 149 -4.41 12.95 -1.47
N ALA A 150 -5.27 11.93 -1.49
CA ALA A 150 -6.13 11.61 -0.35
C ALA A 150 -5.29 11.27 0.90
N GLU A 151 -4.26 10.43 0.74
CA GLU A 151 -3.37 10.02 1.83
C GLU A 151 -2.60 11.20 2.42
N ALA A 152 -1.97 12.01 1.58
CA ALA A 152 -1.20 13.17 2.03
C ALA A 152 -2.09 14.22 2.71
N GLY A 153 -3.32 14.43 2.20
CA GLY A 153 -4.31 15.31 2.82
C GLY A 153 -4.76 14.81 4.20
N ALA A 154 -5.04 13.52 4.34
CA ALA A 154 -5.39 12.91 5.63
C ALA A 154 -4.22 12.98 6.63
N ARG A 155 -2.98 12.71 6.18
CA ARG A 155 -1.77 12.86 6.99
C ARG A 155 -1.60 14.29 7.49
N LEU A 156 -1.67 15.28 6.59
CA LEU A 156 -1.56 16.70 6.96
C LEU A 156 -2.62 17.08 8.00
N LEU A 157 -3.86 16.63 7.81
CA LEU A 157 -4.94 16.88 8.76
C LEU A 157 -4.65 16.28 10.15
N LYS A 158 -4.10 15.06 10.19
CA LYS A 158 -3.65 14.41 11.41
C LYS A 158 -2.55 15.20 12.11
N ASP A 159 -1.54 15.61 11.35
CA ASP A 159 -0.41 16.38 11.88
C ASP A 159 -0.88 17.70 12.49
N LEU A 160 -1.82 18.39 11.85
CA LEU A 160 -2.42 19.62 12.36
C LEU A 160 -3.27 19.38 13.63
N LEU A 161 -4.03 18.28 13.68
CA LEU A 161 -4.76 17.91 14.90
C LEU A 161 -3.82 17.66 16.06
N LEU A 162 -2.71 16.97 15.81
CA LEU A 162 -1.67 16.74 16.84
C LEU A 162 -0.99 18.05 17.25
N GLN A 163 -0.68 18.94 16.31
CA GLN A 163 -0.08 20.25 16.60
C GLN A 163 -0.92 21.07 17.56
N TYR A 164 -2.24 21.00 17.47
CA TYR A 164 -3.16 21.77 18.30
C TYR A 164 -3.81 20.94 19.42
N GLN A 165 -3.31 19.73 19.74
CA GLN A 165 -3.95 18.80 20.69
C GLN A 165 -4.19 19.37 22.10
N ASN A 166 -3.37 20.33 22.53
CA ASN A 166 -3.48 20.95 23.86
C ASN A 166 -4.27 22.29 23.84
N GLN A 167 -4.92 22.58 22.73
CA GLN A 167 -5.73 23.80 22.61
C GLN A 167 -7.23 23.50 22.79
N PRO A 168 -8.00 24.34 23.49
CA PRO A 168 -9.42 24.08 23.76
C PRO A 168 -10.27 24.04 22.49
N ASP A 169 -9.83 24.66 21.40
CA ASP A 169 -10.47 24.71 20.09
C ASP A 169 -9.66 23.95 19.01
N GLN A 170 -8.99 22.85 19.42
CA GLN A 170 -8.12 22.00 18.61
C GLN A 170 -8.66 21.77 17.18
N LEU A 171 -9.89 21.24 17.08
CA LEU A 171 -10.50 20.90 15.78
C LEU A 171 -10.63 22.14 14.89
N ARG A 172 -11.04 23.27 15.45
CA ARG A 172 -11.23 24.53 14.72
C ARG A 172 -9.89 25.09 14.23
N ARG A 173 -8.85 25.04 15.07
CA ARG A 173 -7.51 25.48 14.70
C ARG A 173 -6.89 24.58 13.62
N ALA A 174 -7.04 23.28 13.73
CA ALA A 174 -6.54 22.33 12.73
C ALA A 174 -7.20 22.56 11.36
N LEU A 175 -8.52 22.72 11.31
CA LEU A 175 -9.25 23.02 10.08
C LEU A 175 -8.86 24.40 9.50
N ALA A 176 -8.71 25.42 10.36
CA ALA A 176 -8.27 26.73 9.93
C ALA A 176 -6.84 26.71 9.37
N ALA A 177 -5.94 25.92 10.01
CA ALA A 177 -4.57 25.75 9.53
C ALA A 177 -4.52 24.97 8.21
N TYR A 178 -5.38 24.00 8.04
CA TYR A 178 -5.51 23.26 6.79
C TYR A 178 -5.91 24.19 5.63
N ASN A 179 -6.92 25.03 5.84
CA ASN A 179 -7.46 25.94 4.82
C ASN A 179 -6.61 27.20 4.59
N ALA A 180 -6.13 27.84 5.66
CA ALA A 180 -5.44 29.14 5.59
C ALA A 180 -3.94 29.08 5.92
N GLY A 181 -3.43 27.89 6.28
CA GLY A 181 -2.05 27.69 6.71
C GLY A 181 -1.83 27.93 8.20
N ALA A 182 -0.91 27.15 8.80
CA ALA A 182 -0.58 27.24 10.23
C ALA A 182 -0.03 28.64 10.62
N GLY A 183 0.66 29.32 9.70
CA GLY A 183 1.14 30.68 9.93
C GLY A 183 0.01 31.69 10.19
N ALA A 184 -1.12 31.57 9.50
CA ALA A 184 -2.29 32.41 9.77
C ALA A 184 -2.89 32.14 11.15
N VAL A 185 -3.03 30.86 11.52
CA VAL A 185 -3.53 30.46 12.85
C VAL A 185 -2.62 30.96 13.96
N ALA A 186 -1.29 30.86 13.78
CA ALA A 186 -0.32 31.41 14.73
C ALA A 186 -0.44 32.93 14.87
N LYS A 187 -0.51 33.67 13.75
CA LYS A 187 -0.64 35.14 13.74
C LYS A 187 -1.85 35.63 14.53
N TYR A 188 -3.00 34.94 14.38
CA TYR A 188 -4.26 35.36 15.01
C TYR A 188 -4.57 34.59 16.30
N ASN A 189 -3.66 33.73 16.74
CA ASN A 189 -3.84 32.86 17.89
C ASN A 189 -5.20 32.11 17.88
N GLY A 190 -5.61 31.62 16.72
CA GLY A 190 -6.89 30.95 16.51
C GLY A 190 -7.34 30.97 15.06
N VAL A 191 -8.64 30.78 14.83
CA VAL A 191 -9.22 30.89 13.50
C VAL A 191 -9.05 32.33 12.99
N PRO A 192 -8.34 32.53 11.86
CA PRO A 192 -8.10 33.87 11.35
C PRO A 192 -9.42 34.56 10.92
N PRO A 193 -9.49 35.89 10.92
CA PRO A 193 -10.69 36.64 10.55
C PRO A 193 -10.90 36.68 9.03
N TYR A 194 -10.58 35.61 8.35
CA TYR A 194 -10.83 35.44 6.93
C TYR A 194 -12.20 34.78 6.75
N ARG A 195 -13.11 35.48 6.08
CA ARG A 195 -14.50 35.00 5.89
C ARG A 195 -14.56 33.61 5.28
N GLU A 196 -13.71 33.32 4.27
CA GLU A 196 -13.61 32.02 3.63
C GLU A 196 -13.30 30.93 4.66
N THR A 197 -12.25 31.14 5.48
CA THR A 197 -11.79 30.19 6.49
C THR A 197 -12.80 29.98 7.62
N GLN A 198 -13.45 31.07 8.08
CA GLN A 198 -14.49 30.97 9.11
C GLN A 198 -15.67 30.12 8.64
N LEU A 199 -16.18 30.38 7.43
CA LEU A 199 -17.27 29.60 6.84
C LEU A 199 -16.88 28.13 6.62
N TYR A 200 -15.66 27.88 6.16
CA TYR A 200 -15.12 26.53 6.00
C TYR A 200 -15.11 25.76 7.33
N VAL A 201 -14.52 26.34 8.38
CA VAL A 201 -14.45 25.75 9.71
C VAL A 201 -15.84 25.49 10.29
N ASP A 202 -16.73 26.49 10.24
CA ASP A 202 -18.08 26.38 10.80
C ASP A 202 -18.92 25.32 10.07
N LYS A 203 -18.79 25.23 8.76
CA LYS A 203 -19.46 24.22 7.95
C LYS A 203 -19.06 22.82 8.36
N ILE A 204 -17.73 22.52 8.41
CA ILE A 204 -17.23 21.19 8.72
C ILE A 204 -17.53 20.81 10.17
N VAL A 205 -17.25 21.69 11.14
CA VAL A 205 -17.52 21.43 12.56
C VAL A 205 -19.01 21.21 12.81
N GLY A 206 -19.87 22.03 12.19
CA GLY A 206 -21.31 21.89 12.34
C GLY A 206 -21.85 20.58 11.73
N GLN A 207 -21.31 20.14 10.59
CA GLN A 207 -21.66 18.87 9.97
C GLN A 207 -21.14 17.68 10.79
N TYR A 208 -19.90 17.73 11.24
CA TYR A 208 -19.30 16.65 12.03
C TYR A 208 -20.01 16.44 13.36
N LYS A 209 -20.38 17.51 14.07
CA LYS A 209 -21.18 17.40 15.29
C LYS A 209 -22.51 16.68 15.07
N ARG A 210 -23.18 16.95 13.94
CA ARG A 210 -24.45 16.27 13.60
C ARG A 210 -24.25 14.77 13.34
N THR A 211 -23.13 14.38 12.73
CA THR A 211 -22.80 12.96 12.52
C THR A 211 -22.58 12.21 13.83
N LEU A 212 -22.02 12.87 14.84
CA LEU A 212 -21.77 12.26 16.17
C LEU A 212 -23.04 12.16 17.03
N SER A 213 -24.11 12.83 16.65
CA SER A 213 -25.38 12.88 17.42
C SER A 213 -26.45 11.91 16.89
N GLN A 214 -26.11 11.13 15.84
CA GLN A 214 -26.96 10.09 15.25
C GLN A 214 -26.56 8.71 15.74
#